data_66ce87f7e51b2280c62b0702df9621eb
#
_entry.id   66ce87f7e51b2280c62b0702df9621eb
#
_cell.length_a   1.000
_cell.length_b   1.000
_cell.length_c   1.000
_cell.angle_alpha   90.00
_cell.angle_beta   90.00
_cell.angle_gamma   90.00
#
_symmetry.space_group_name_H-M   'P 1'
#
loop_
_entity.id
_entity.type
_entity.pdbx_description
1 polymer ?
#
loop_
_entity_poly.entity_id
_entity_poly.type
_entity_poly.pdbx_seq_one_letter_code
_entity_poly.pdbx_strand_id
1 'polypeptide(L)'
;MNTKSNTVINTNSVALAAEPESAEILPLKRVTPAPQPAVTKPVPASRLRKVAHSGVKKAVPGVLGAVVLITLWQIAALSSNGFPTPLKTWEAAKVIFAEPFYIAGPNDMGIGWNVLASLKRVALGFGLAALVGIPLGFLIGRFSFIANMLNPVIALLRPVSPLAWLPIGLLLFQRAEPASAWTIFICSIWPMILNTAEGVMRIPQDYLNVARVLKLSEFTVMRKILFPAVLPHILTGVRLSIGIAWLVIVAAEMLTGGVGIGFWIWNEWNNLNVENIIIAILLIGVVGMLLEQGLMAIARRFSYGN
;
A
#
# COMPACT_ATOMS: atom_id res chain seq x y z
N MET A 1 44.17 43.52 -42.63
CA MET A 1 45.55 43.07 -42.39
C MET A 1 45.45 41.56 -42.25
N ASN A 2 45.79 40.88 -43.32
CA ASN A 2 46.87 39.90 -43.47
C ASN A 2 46.71 38.67 -42.56
N THR A 3 46.76 37.41 -42.98
CA THR A 3 47.14 36.76 -44.25
C THR A 3 46.90 35.25 -44.11
N LYS A 4 46.46 34.63 -45.22
CA LYS A 4 46.94 33.40 -45.89
C LYS A 4 46.93 32.07 -45.12
N SER A 5 46.17 31.11 -45.54
CA SER A 5 46.42 30.16 -46.68
C SER A 5 47.41 29.05 -46.33
N ASN A 6 46.96 27.82 -46.41
CA ASN A 6 47.51 26.89 -47.40
C ASN A 6 46.76 25.55 -47.46
N THR A 7 46.34 25.31 -48.67
CA THR A 7 45.87 24.06 -49.27
C THR A 7 47.04 23.10 -49.50
N VAL A 8 46.89 21.79 -49.20
CA VAL A 8 47.65 20.79 -49.93
C VAL A 8 46.73 19.62 -50.24
N ILE A 9 46.44 19.51 -51.52
CA ILE A 9 45.85 18.33 -52.19
C ILE A 9 47.01 17.35 -52.40
N ASN A 10 46.82 16.06 -52.14
CA ASN A 10 47.61 15.03 -52.76
C ASN A 10 46.72 13.86 -53.20
N THR A 11 46.54 13.80 -54.49
CA THR A 11 46.04 12.70 -55.30
C THR A 11 47.13 11.68 -55.42
N ASN A 12 46.84 10.42 -55.20
CA ASN A 12 47.41 9.32 -55.98
C ASN A 12 46.46 8.12 -56.00
N SER A 13 45.90 7.94 -57.12
CA SER A 13 45.28 6.73 -57.71
C SER A 13 46.34 5.67 -57.97
N VAL A 14 46.12 4.42 -57.58
CA VAL A 14 46.46 3.25 -58.35
C VAL A 14 45.51 2.11 -58.06
N ALA A 15 45.10 1.49 -59.16
CA ALA A 15 44.09 0.43 -59.29
C ALA A 15 44.64 -0.98 -59.00
N LEU A 16 43.74 -1.92 -59.05
CA LEU A 16 43.79 -3.38 -59.28
C LEU A 16 44.26 -4.30 -58.15
N ALA A 17 43.43 -5.17 -57.71
CA ALA A 17 43.20 -6.53 -58.17
C ALA A 17 42.11 -7.21 -57.31
N ALA A 18 41.12 -7.76 -57.93
CA ALA A 18 40.16 -8.65 -57.35
C ALA A 18 40.77 -10.04 -57.11
N GLU A 19 40.80 -10.52 -55.88
CA GLU A 19 41.00 -11.95 -55.62
C GLU A 19 39.65 -12.60 -55.23
N PRO A 20 39.45 -13.88 -55.62
CA PRO A 20 38.15 -14.55 -55.41
C PRO A 20 37.91 -14.91 -53.94
N GLU A 21 36.76 -14.56 -53.52
CA GLU A 21 36.19 -14.84 -52.20
C GLU A 21 36.10 -16.36 -51.97
N SER A 22 36.98 -16.90 -51.12
CA SER A 22 36.94 -18.28 -50.65
C SER A 22 35.71 -18.52 -49.76
N ALA A 23 34.81 -19.37 -50.23
CA ALA A 23 33.63 -19.81 -49.52
C ALA A 23 34.01 -20.38 -48.12
N GLU A 24 33.67 -19.66 -47.08
CA GLU A 24 33.81 -20.08 -45.69
C GLU A 24 32.78 -21.17 -45.39
N ILE A 25 33.27 -22.41 -45.20
CA ILE A 25 32.46 -23.57 -44.84
C ILE A 25 32.03 -23.38 -43.38
N LEU A 26 30.77 -23.04 -43.15
CA LEU A 26 30.14 -22.98 -41.83
C LEU A 26 30.29 -24.34 -41.11
N PRO A 27 30.84 -24.39 -39.88
CA PRO A 27 30.94 -25.64 -39.11
C PRO A 27 29.56 -26.14 -38.71
N LEU A 28 29.28 -27.39 -39.00
CA LEU A 28 28.07 -28.12 -38.58
C LEU A 28 27.84 -28.00 -37.10
N LYS A 29 26.70 -27.38 -36.72
CA LYS A 29 26.24 -27.23 -35.38
C LYS A 29 26.11 -28.63 -34.73
N ARG A 30 26.96 -28.92 -33.71
CA ARG A 30 26.84 -30.16 -32.94
C ARG A 30 25.47 -30.27 -32.34
N VAL A 31 24.75 -31.33 -32.71
CA VAL A 31 23.48 -31.70 -32.06
C VAL A 31 23.79 -32.09 -30.63
N THR A 32 23.37 -31.28 -29.68
CA THR A 32 23.41 -31.59 -28.27
C THR A 32 22.44 -32.74 -27.98
N PRO A 33 22.86 -33.80 -27.24
CA PRO A 33 21.94 -34.88 -26.88
C PRO A 33 20.79 -34.34 -26.06
N ALA A 34 19.59 -34.90 -26.25
CA ALA A 34 18.40 -34.57 -25.48
C ALA A 34 18.64 -34.70 -23.95
N PRO A 35 18.09 -33.76 -23.12
CA PRO A 35 18.27 -33.82 -21.68
C PRO A 35 17.65 -35.11 -21.14
N GLN A 36 18.45 -35.88 -20.41
CA GLN A 36 18.00 -37.08 -19.68
C GLN A 36 16.99 -36.66 -18.61
N PRO A 37 15.93 -37.45 -18.32
CA PRO A 37 14.96 -37.14 -17.29
C PRO A 37 15.68 -37.01 -15.94
N ALA A 38 15.45 -35.86 -15.29
CA ALA A 38 16.05 -35.55 -14.00
C ALA A 38 15.62 -36.59 -12.95
N VAL A 39 16.55 -37.40 -12.49
CA VAL A 39 16.35 -38.28 -11.34
C VAL A 39 16.15 -37.36 -10.14
N THR A 40 14.93 -37.35 -9.60
CA THR A 40 14.59 -36.62 -8.37
C THR A 40 15.39 -37.18 -7.20
N LYS A 41 16.49 -36.53 -6.85
CA LYS A 41 17.26 -36.85 -5.65
C LYS A 41 16.38 -36.57 -4.42
N PRO A 42 16.29 -37.48 -3.44
CA PRO A 42 15.55 -37.25 -2.22
C PRO A 42 16.12 -36.01 -1.51
N VAL A 43 15.22 -35.10 -1.08
CA VAL A 43 15.59 -33.86 -0.38
C VAL A 43 16.28 -34.26 0.93
N PRO A 44 17.57 -33.90 1.14
CA PRO A 44 18.29 -34.32 2.33
C PRO A 44 17.67 -33.66 3.58
N ALA A 45 17.46 -34.43 4.64
CA ALA A 45 16.87 -34.00 5.93
C ALA A 45 17.59 -32.75 6.54
N SER A 46 18.81 -32.47 6.11
CA SER A 46 19.56 -31.26 6.45
C SER A 46 18.95 -29.94 5.94
N ARG A 47 18.12 -29.98 4.86
CA ARG A 47 17.39 -28.78 4.38
C ARG A 47 16.23 -28.41 5.30
N LEU A 48 15.49 -29.38 5.84
CA LEU A 48 14.42 -29.15 6.80
C LEU A 48 14.94 -28.53 8.10
N ARG A 49 16.11 -28.99 8.57
CA ARG A 49 16.78 -28.43 9.77
C ARG A 49 17.30 -27.01 9.57
N LYS A 50 17.78 -26.66 8.36
CA LYS A 50 18.20 -25.29 8.00
C LYS A 50 17.03 -24.34 7.88
N VAL A 51 15.87 -24.77 7.37
CA VAL A 51 14.66 -23.96 7.27
C VAL A 51 14.08 -23.68 8.66
N ALA A 52 14.06 -24.68 9.55
CA ALA A 52 13.61 -24.49 10.94
C ALA A 52 14.56 -23.53 11.72
N HIS A 53 15.89 -23.65 11.57
CA HIS A 53 16.84 -22.73 12.21
C HIS A 53 16.78 -21.27 11.65
N SER A 54 16.47 -21.11 10.37
CA SER A 54 16.25 -19.80 9.74
C SER A 54 14.96 -19.13 10.24
N GLY A 55 13.92 -19.90 10.49
CA GLY A 55 12.65 -19.42 11.05
C GLY A 55 12.80 -18.91 12.49
N VAL A 56 13.48 -19.69 13.32
CA VAL A 56 13.75 -19.33 14.72
C VAL A 56 14.60 -18.07 14.81
N LYS A 57 15.69 -17.95 14.04
CA LYS A 57 16.54 -16.74 14.02
C LYS A 57 15.78 -15.47 13.58
N LYS A 58 14.76 -15.59 12.75
CA LYS A 58 13.92 -14.45 12.34
C LYS A 58 12.84 -14.11 13.38
N ALA A 59 12.38 -15.08 14.17
CA ALA A 59 11.37 -14.87 15.20
C ALA A 59 11.94 -14.27 16.49
N VAL A 60 13.18 -14.57 16.83
CA VAL A 60 13.84 -14.13 18.07
C VAL A 60 13.79 -12.61 18.28
N PRO A 61 14.12 -11.74 17.30
CA PRO A 61 14.02 -10.30 17.50
C PRO A 61 12.58 -9.83 17.78
N GLY A 62 11.58 -10.43 17.12
CA GLY A 62 10.17 -10.11 17.35
C GLY A 62 9.71 -10.51 18.76
N VAL A 63 10.10 -11.70 19.22
CA VAL A 63 9.78 -12.17 20.57
C VAL A 63 10.47 -11.29 21.63
N LEU A 64 11.76 -10.94 21.42
CA LEU A 64 12.48 -10.04 22.33
C LEU A 64 11.79 -8.67 22.40
N GLY A 65 11.37 -8.09 21.26
CA GLY A 65 10.61 -6.85 21.22
C GLY A 65 9.30 -6.94 21.99
N ALA A 66 8.54 -8.02 21.84
CA ALA A 66 7.31 -8.26 22.59
C ALA A 66 7.56 -8.39 24.10
N VAL A 67 8.59 -9.11 24.51
CA VAL A 67 8.99 -9.25 25.92
C VAL A 67 9.36 -7.89 26.51
N VAL A 68 10.17 -7.09 25.82
CA VAL A 68 10.51 -5.73 26.26
C VAL A 68 9.26 -4.88 26.45
N LEU A 69 8.34 -4.90 25.47
CA LEU A 69 7.10 -4.13 25.53
C LEU A 69 6.20 -4.55 26.68
N ILE A 70 6.02 -5.85 26.92
CA ILE A 70 5.25 -6.39 28.03
C ILE A 70 5.92 -6.04 29.38
N THR A 71 7.25 -6.09 29.45
CA THR A 71 7.97 -5.72 30.66
C THR A 71 7.82 -4.23 31.00
N LEU A 72 7.94 -3.35 29.99
CA LEU A 72 7.71 -1.92 30.17
C LEU A 72 6.27 -1.63 30.59
N TRP A 73 5.30 -2.31 29.99
CA TRP A 73 3.90 -2.23 30.39
C TRP A 73 3.70 -2.66 31.85
N GLN A 74 4.28 -3.81 32.27
CA GLN A 74 4.19 -4.28 33.65
C GLN A 74 4.80 -3.27 34.65
N ILE A 75 5.95 -2.67 34.32
CA ILE A 75 6.58 -1.62 35.13
C ILE A 75 5.67 -0.40 35.25
N ALA A 76 5.10 0.07 34.15
CA ALA A 76 4.16 1.18 34.13
C ALA A 76 2.91 0.89 34.99
N ALA A 77 2.38 -0.34 34.92
CA ALA A 77 1.23 -0.77 35.71
C ALA A 77 1.54 -0.82 37.24
N LEU A 78 2.75 -1.20 37.59
CA LEU A 78 3.18 -1.20 39.02
C LEU A 78 3.45 0.21 39.55
N SER A 79 3.82 1.15 38.69
CA SER A 79 4.14 2.54 39.04
C SER A 79 2.92 3.46 39.10
N SER A 80 1.77 3.02 38.55
CA SER A 80 0.57 3.84 38.39
C SER A 80 -0.63 3.22 39.09
N ASN A 81 -1.30 3.99 39.96
CA ASN A 81 -2.56 3.60 40.56
C ASN A 81 -3.69 3.71 39.51
N GLY A 82 -4.21 2.57 39.04
CA GLY A 82 -5.33 2.53 38.07
C GLY A 82 -4.97 2.09 36.65
N PHE A 83 -3.69 1.88 36.34
CA PHE A 83 -3.31 1.30 35.08
C PHE A 83 -3.25 -0.24 35.17
N PRO A 84 -3.98 -0.99 34.32
CA PRO A 84 -4.10 -2.44 34.45
C PRO A 84 -2.83 -3.18 34.06
N THR A 85 -2.56 -4.28 34.77
CA THR A 85 -1.47 -5.18 34.44
C THR A 85 -1.80 -6.02 33.18
N PRO A 86 -0.80 -6.53 32.44
CA PRO A 86 -1.02 -7.45 31.32
C PRO A 86 -1.91 -8.64 31.67
N LEU A 87 -1.79 -9.17 32.89
CA LEU A 87 -2.58 -10.32 33.35
C LEU A 87 -4.08 -9.94 33.50
N LYS A 88 -4.41 -8.80 34.17
CA LYS A 88 -5.78 -8.32 34.29
C LYS A 88 -6.42 -8.07 32.90
N THR A 89 -5.66 -7.45 32.01
CA THR A 89 -6.12 -7.21 30.63
C THR A 89 -6.37 -8.53 29.90
N TRP A 90 -5.53 -9.56 30.10
CA TRP A 90 -5.74 -10.89 29.53
C TRP A 90 -7.02 -11.56 30.07
N GLU A 91 -7.31 -11.42 31.35
CA GLU A 91 -8.55 -11.93 31.95
C GLU A 91 -9.79 -11.24 31.38
N ALA A 92 -9.77 -9.90 31.27
CA ALA A 92 -10.83 -9.14 30.61
C ALA A 92 -10.99 -9.54 29.13
N ALA A 93 -9.89 -9.77 28.42
CA ALA A 93 -9.92 -10.22 27.03
C ALA A 93 -10.64 -11.57 26.88
N LYS A 94 -10.41 -12.52 27.77
CA LYS A 94 -11.13 -13.82 27.74
C LYS A 94 -12.64 -13.64 27.85
N VAL A 95 -13.12 -12.69 28.66
CA VAL A 95 -14.55 -12.40 28.78
C VAL A 95 -15.11 -11.77 27.51
N ILE A 96 -14.44 -10.76 26.95
CA ILE A 96 -14.88 -10.05 25.75
C ILE A 96 -14.91 -10.98 24.53
N PHE A 97 -13.90 -11.85 24.41
CA PHE A 97 -13.82 -12.79 23.28
C PHE A 97 -14.58 -14.10 23.50
N ALA A 98 -15.21 -14.33 24.65
CA ALA A 98 -16.11 -15.46 24.86
C ALA A 98 -17.38 -15.31 24.01
N GLU A 99 -17.95 -14.09 23.95
CA GLU A 99 -19.15 -13.78 23.15
C GLU A 99 -18.94 -12.53 22.29
N PRO A 100 -18.09 -12.59 21.24
CA PRO A 100 -17.72 -11.41 20.47
C PRO A 100 -18.84 -10.86 19.59
N PHE A 101 -19.94 -11.59 19.42
CA PHE A 101 -21.08 -11.24 18.55
C PHE A 101 -22.40 -11.15 19.32
N TYR A 102 -22.37 -10.86 20.63
CA TYR A 102 -23.61 -10.65 21.38
C TYR A 102 -24.33 -9.35 20.94
N ILE A 103 -25.64 -9.30 21.15
CA ILE A 103 -26.50 -8.14 20.91
C ILE A 103 -27.38 -7.97 22.14
N ALA A 104 -27.09 -6.98 22.98
CA ALA A 104 -27.88 -6.64 24.16
C ALA A 104 -28.76 -5.40 23.93
N GLY A 105 -28.38 -4.53 22.99
CA GLY A 105 -29.11 -3.33 22.65
C GLY A 105 -28.64 -2.67 21.36
N PRO A 106 -29.26 -1.56 20.94
CA PRO A 106 -28.92 -0.87 19.69
C PRO A 106 -27.46 -0.42 19.59
N ASN A 107 -26.84 -0.06 20.73
CA ASN A 107 -25.44 0.38 20.82
C ASN A 107 -24.64 -0.49 21.78
N ASP A 108 -25.21 -1.59 22.29
CA ASP A 108 -24.57 -2.56 23.15
C ASP A 108 -24.43 -3.88 22.41
N MET A 109 -23.36 -3.96 21.66
CA MET A 109 -23.02 -5.09 20.80
C MET A 109 -21.60 -5.54 21.05
N GLY A 110 -21.38 -6.85 20.86
CA GLY A 110 -20.07 -7.48 21.00
C GLY A 110 -19.02 -6.85 20.08
N ILE A 111 -17.76 -7.00 20.49
CA ILE A 111 -16.61 -6.36 19.83
C ILE A 111 -16.49 -6.77 18.35
N GLY A 112 -16.93 -7.98 17.99
CA GLY A 112 -16.95 -8.45 16.61
C GLY A 112 -17.86 -7.61 15.70
N TRP A 113 -19.07 -7.27 16.17
CA TRP A 113 -19.99 -6.40 15.41
C TRP A 113 -19.43 -4.99 15.26
N ASN A 114 -18.79 -4.47 16.32
CA ASN A 114 -18.15 -3.15 16.28
C ASN A 114 -17.04 -3.10 15.22
N VAL A 115 -16.17 -4.10 15.18
CA VAL A 115 -15.11 -4.21 14.16
C VAL A 115 -15.70 -4.34 12.76
N LEU A 116 -16.73 -5.17 12.55
CA LEU A 116 -17.37 -5.33 11.24
C LEU A 116 -18.03 -4.03 10.75
N ALA A 117 -18.67 -3.28 11.64
CA ALA A 117 -19.27 -1.99 11.30
C ALA A 117 -18.19 -0.99 10.86
N SER A 118 -17.08 -0.90 11.59
CA SER A 118 -15.95 -0.04 11.22
C SER A 118 -15.34 -0.47 9.89
N LEU A 119 -15.12 -1.76 9.66
CA LEU A 119 -14.60 -2.30 8.40
C LEU A 119 -15.51 -1.99 7.20
N LYS A 120 -16.83 -2.07 7.38
CA LYS A 120 -17.80 -1.71 6.34
C LYS A 120 -17.66 -0.24 5.93
N ARG A 121 -17.54 0.69 6.89
CA ARG A 121 -17.35 2.12 6.63
C ARG A 121 -16.01 2.39 5.96
N VAL A 122 -14.94 1.74 6.43
CA VAL A 122 -13.62 1.81 5.80
C VAL A 122 -13.69 1.33 4.36
N ALA A 123 -14.30 0.19 4.08
CA ALA A 123 -14.42 -0.34 2.72
C ALA A 123 -15.15 0.64 1.78
N LEU A 124 -16.22 1.29 2.26
CA LEU A 124 -16.97 2.28 1.47
C LEU A 124 -16.13 3.54 1.21
N GLY A 125 -15.61 4.20 2.26
CA GLY A 125 -14.86 5.46 2.10
C GLY A 125 -13.55 5.27 1.33
N PHE A 126 -12.80 4.20 1.64
CA PHE A 126 -11.58 3.84 0.94
C PHE A 126 -11.85 3.42 -0.51
N GLY A 127 -12.90 2.64 -0.77
CA GLY A 127 -13.30 2.24 -2.12
C GLY A 127 -13.63 3.45 -3.00
N LEU A 128 -14.38 4.42 -2.47
CA LEU A 128 -14.66 5.69 -3.14
C LEU A 128 -13.37 6.50 -3.37
N ALA A 129 -12.46 6.54 -2.40
CA ALA A 129 -11.17 7.21 -2.54
C ALA A 129 -10.32 6.58 -3.66
N ALA A 130 -10.33 5.26 -3.79
CA ALA A 130 -9.63 4.57 -4.86
C ALA A 130 -10.27 4.85 -6.23
N LEU A 131 -11.61 4.79 -6.29
CA LEU A 131 -12.38 5.01 -7.53
C LEU A 131 -12.16 6.42 -8.11
N VAL A 132 -12.02 7.43 -7.26
CA VAL A 132 -11.81 8.82 -7.68
C VAL A 132 -10.32 9.18 -7.70
N GLY A 133 -9.56 8.81 -6.68
CA GLY A 133 -8.18 9.24 -6.49
C GLY A 133 -7.22 8.65 -7.51
N ILE A 134 -7.39 7.37 -7.89
CA ILE A 134 -6.53 6.74 -8.89
C ILE A 134 -6.71 7.39 -10.28
N PRO A 135 -7.92 7.52 -10.85
CA PRO A 135 -8.12 8.22 -12.12
C PRO A 135 -7.64 9.67 -12.09
N LEU A 136 -7.92 10.40 -11.00
CA LEU A 136 -7.48 11.78 -10.84
C LEU A 136 -5.95 11.87 -10.80
N GLY A 137 -5.28 10.94 -10.12
CA GLY A 137 -3.83 10.85 -10.11
C GLY A 137 -3.24 10.60 -11.51
N PHE A 138 -3.88 9.75 -12.33
CA PHE A 138 -3.51 9.57 -13.73
C PHE A 138 -3.65 10.87 -14.53
N LEU A 139 -4.74 11.60 -14.37
CA LEU A 139 -4.97 12.86 -15.07
C LEU A 139 -3.93 13.91 -14.69
N ILE A 140 -3.63 14.04 -13.40
CA ILE A 140 -2.62 14.97 -12.88
C ILE A 140 -1.23 14.59 -13.40
N GLY A 141 -0.87 13.32 -13.37
CA GLY A 141 0.44 12.87 -13.85
C GLY A 141 0.61 12.96 -15.37
N ARG A 142 -0.48 12.87 -16.14
CA ARG A 142 -0.46 12.88 -17.61
C ARG A 142 -0.55 14.29 -18.20
N PHE A 143 -1.35 15.18 -17.61
CA PHE A 143 -1.68 16.48 -18.15
C PHE A 143 -1.18 17.61 -17.25
N SER A 144 -0.17 18.34 -17.70
CA SER A 144 0.42 19.46 -16.95
C SER A 144 -0.58 20.55 -16.61
N PHE A 145 -1.58 20.79 -17.48
CA PHE A 145 -2.65 21.75 -17.22
C PHE A 145 -3.43 21.36 -15.96
N ILE A 146 -3.85 20.10 -15.86
CA ILE A 146 -4.60 19.58 -14.69
C ILE A 146 -3.72 19.61 -13.43
N ALA A 147 -2.44 19.25 -13.57
CA ALA A 147 -1.47 19.33 -12.47
C ALA A 147 -1.35 20.76 -11.94
N ASN A 148 -1.14 21.73 -12.80
CA ASN A 148 -1.01 23.15 -12.42
C ASN A 148 -2.27 23.71 -11.76
N MET A 149 -3.45 23.23 -12.19
CA MET A 149 -4.74 23.63 -11.64
C MET A 149 -4.99 23.01 -10.25
N LEU A 150 -4.68 21.72 -10.06
CA LEU A 150 -5.07 20.99 -8.86
C LEU A 150 -3.98 20.94 -7.78
N ASN A 151 -2.69 21.02 -8.14
CA ASN A 151 -1.62 20.97 -7.16
C ASN A 151 -1.73 22.03 -6.03
N PRO A 152 -2.08 23.30 -6.29
CA PRO A 152 -2.28 24.28 -5.22
C PRO A 152 -3.42 23.89 -4.27
N VAL A 153 -4.53 23.34 -4.81
CA VAL A 153 -5.69 22.88 -4.04
C VAL A 153 -5.31 21.69 -3.16
N ILE A 154 -4.61 20.71 -3.75
CA ILE A 154 -4.10 19.53 -3.02
C ILE A 154 -3.14 19.95 -1.91
N ALA A 155 -2.23 20.87 -2.18
CA ALA A 155 -1.26 21.39 -1.21
C ALA A 155 -1.95 22.08 -0.03
N LEU A 156 -3.07 22.78 -0.27
CA LEU A 156 -3.88 23.45 0.74
C LEU A 156 -4.69 22.46 1.59
N LEU A 157 -5.35 21.50 0.95
CA LEU A 157 -6.33 20.62 1.62
C LEU A 157 -5.71 19.38 2.27
N ARG A 158 -4.58 18.88 1.74
CA ARG A 158 -3.91 17.68 2.25
C ARG A 158 -3.51 17.75 3.72
N PRO A 159 -2.95 18.86 4.25
CA PRO A 159 -2.53 18.95 5.66
C PRO A 159 -3.69 19.15 6.63
N VAL A 160 -4.93 19.29 6.15
CA VAL A 160 -6.10 19.49 7.01
C VAL A 160 -6.37 18.23 7.83
N SER A 161 -6.54 18.42 9.14
CA SER A 161 -6.83 17.30 10.06
C SER A 161 -8.09 16.53 9.64
N PRO A 162 -8.06 15.19 9.68
CA PRO A 162 -9.23 14.34 9.46
C PRO A 162 -10.45 14.76 10.27
N LEU A 163 -10.22 15.14 11.53
CA LEU A 163 -11.29 15.53 12.45
C LEU A 163 -11.97 16.85 12.06
N ALA A 164 -11.29 17.72 11.30
CA ALA A 164 -11.89 18.95 10.77
C ALA A 164 -12.89 18.68 9.63
N TRP A 165 -12.74 17.58 8.92
CA TRP A 165 -13.63 17.17 7.83
C TRP A 165 -14.92 16.53 8.34
N LEU A 166 -14.93 15.96 9.53
CA LEU A 166 -16.07 15.24 10.09
C LEU A 166 -17.31 16.14 10.32
N PRO A 167 -17.20 17.32 10.95
CA PRO A 167 -18.35 18.24 11.09
C PRO A 167 -18.95 18.65 9.74
N ILE A 168 -18.12 18.85 8.71
CA ILE A 168 -18.58 19.16 7.36
C ILE A 168 -19.38 18.00 6.79
N GLY A 169 -18.90 16.77 6.97
CA GLY A 169 -19.63 15.55 6.59
C GLY A 169 -20.96 15.43 7.33
N LEU A 170 -21.01 15.72 8.63
CA LEU A 170 -22.24 15.68 9.40
C LEU A 170 -23.25 16.73 8.94
N LEU A 171 -22.81 17.94 8.63
CA LEU A 171 -23.68 18.98 8.09
C LEU A 171 -24.25 18.61 6.70
N LEU A 172 -23.42 18.00 5.85
CA LEU A 172 -23.80 17.63 4.49
C LEU A 172 -24.75 16.44 4.44
N PHE A 173 -24.46 15.40 5.22
CA PHE A 173 -25.21 14.13 5.15
C PHE A 173 -26.23 13.95 6.26
N GLN A 174 -26.16 14.72 7.35
CA GLN A 174 -27.04 14.66 8.54
C GLN A 174 -27.18 13.26 9.16
N ARG A 175 -26.22 12.36 8.90
CA ARG A 175 -26.17 10.98 9.37
C ARG A 175 -24.73 10.57 9.62
N ALA A 176 -24.50 9.84 10.71
CA ALA A 176 -23.18 9.42 11.17
C ALA A 176 -22.46 8.50 10.15
N GLU A 177 -23.15 7.51 9.59
CA GLU A 177 -22.53 6.55 8.67
C GLU A 177 -21.96 7.20 7.40
N PRO A 178 -22.72 7.98 6.60
CA PRO A 178 -22.14 8.61 5.42
C PRO A 178 -21.15 9.73 5.76
N ALA A 179 -21.30 10.42 6.89
CA ALA A 179 -20.32 11.41 7.35
C ALA A 179 -18.96 10.77 7.67
N SER A 180 -18.96 9.63 8.34
CA SER A 180 -17.74 8.87 8.63
C SER A 180 -17.10 8.35 7.33
N ALA A 181 -17.88 7.80 6.40
CA ALA A 181 -17.39 7.35 5.10
C ALA A 181 -16.81 8.51 4.26
N TRP A 182 -17.44 9.69 4.29
CA TRP A 182 -16.92 10.91 3.69
C TRP A 182 -15.56 11.32 4.27
N THR A 183 -15.43 11.29 5.59
CA THR A 183 -14.18 11.65 6.26
C THR A 183 -13.06 10.70 5.86
N ILE A 184 -13.34 9.38 5.80
CA ILE A 184 -12.39 8.38 5.28
C ILE A 184 -12.02 8.70 3.83
N PHE A 185 -13.01 8.95 2.97
CA PHE A 185 -12.82 9.28 1.56
C PHE A 185 -11.85 10.45 1.39
N ILE A 186 -12.15 11.59 2.01
CA ILE A 186 -11.36 12.82 1.90
C ILE A 186 -9.92 12.63 2.40
N CYS A 187 -9.71 11.85 3.46
CA CYS A 187 -8.37 11.64 4.01
C CYS A 187 -7.56 10.61 3.24
N SER A 188 -8.22 9.59 2.68
CA SER A 188 -7.56 8.49 1.97
C SER A 188 -7.27 8.80 0.50
N ILE A 189 -7.92 9.81 -0.07
CA ILE A 189 -7.78 10.14 -1.49
C ILE A 189 -6.39 10.70 -1.83
N TRP A 190 -5.78 11.48 -0.92
CA TRP A 190 -4.52 12.18 -1.18
C TRP A 190 -3.34 11.26 -1.48
N PRO A 191 -3.04 10.23 -0.68
CA PRO A 191 -1.96 9.30 -1.02
C PRO A 191 -2.20 8.56 -2.34
N MET A 192 -3.45 8.25 -2.68
CA MET A 192 -3.78 7.62 -3.96
C MET A 192 -3.50 8.53 -5.15
N ILE A 193 -3.96 9.79 -5.07
CA ILE A 193 -3.70 10.79 -6.11
C ILE A 193 -2.20 11.00 -6.30
N LEU A 194 -1.48 11.28 -5.21
CA LEU A 194 -0.08 11.68 -5.29
C LEU A 194 0.84 10.56 -5.77
N ASN A 195 0.68 9.34 -5.22
CA ASN A 195 1.50 8.21 -5.65
C ASN A 195 1.19 7.80 -7.10
N THR A 196 -0.09 7.85 -7.51
CA THR A 196 -0.45 7.56 -8.90
C THR A 196 0.12 8.62 -9.85
N ALA A 197 -0.02 9.89 -9.53
CA ALA A 197 0.51 10.99 -10.34
C ALA A 197 2.03 10.91 -10.46
N GLU A 198 2.73 10.68 -9.34
CA GLU A 198 4.18 10.49 -9.34
C GLU A 198 4.61 9.29 -10.19
N GLY A 199 3.88 8.17 -10.11
CA GLY A 199 4.13 7.01 -10.94
C GLY A 199 4.01 7.31 -12.42
N VAL A 200 3.00 8.07 -12.83
CA VAL A 200 2.80 8.49 -14.24
C VAL A 200 3.92 9.42 -14.70
N MET A 201 4.33 10.39 -13.87
CA MET A 201 5.41 11.34 -14.20
C MET A 201 6.78 10.69 -14.33
N ARG A 202 7.02 9.55 -13.67
CA ARG A 202 8.29 8.81 -13.73
C ARG A 202 8.45 7.96 -15.00
N ILE A 203 7.42 7.84 -15.83
CA ILE A 203 7.51 7.03 -17.06
C ILE A 203 8.43 7.75 -18.06
N PRO A 204 9.44 7.04 -18.63
CA PRO A 204 10.32 7.59 -19.65
C PRO A 204 9.52 8.09 -20.85
N GLN A 205 9.90 9.28 -21.37
CA GLN A 205 9.23 9.90 -22.52
C GLN A 205 9.31 9.05 -23.79
N ASP A 206 10.31 8.18 -23.90
CA ASP A 206 10.50 7.30 -25.05
C ASP A 206 9.30 6.38 -25.28
N TYR A 207 8.69 5.83 -24.21
CA TYR A 207 7.48 5.03 -24.34
C TYR A 207 6.30 5.84 -24.91
N LEU A 208 6.18 7.11 -24.49
CA LEU A 208 5.14 8.01 -24.96
C LEU A 208 5.41 8.47 -26.41
N ASN A 209 6.69 8.63 -26.78
CA ASN A 209 7.09 8.95 -28.15
C ASN A 209 6.77 7.80 -29.09
N VAL A 210 7.10 6.56 -28.73
CA VAL A 210 6.74 5.36 -29.50
C VAL A 210 5.22 5.25 -29.67
N ALA A 211 4.46 5.46 -28.60
CA ALA A 211 2.99 5.45 -28.65
C ALA A 211 2.44 6.51 -29.63
N ARG A 212 3.07 7.68 -29.67
CA ARG A 212 2.71 8.78 -30.57
C ARG A 212 3.02 8.44 -32.04
N VAL A 213 4.19 7.85 -32.30
CA VAL A 213 4.57 7.37 -33.65
C VAL A 213 3.60 6.31 -34.15
N LEU A 214 3.17 5.39 -33.28
CA LEU A 214 2.17 4.37 -33.56
C LEU A 214 0.72 4.92 -33.61
N LYS A 215 0.53 6.24 -33.42
CA LYS A 215 -0.78 6.91 -33.42
C LYS A 215 -1.79 6.24 -32.49
N LEU A 216 -1.34 5.74 -31.32
CA LEU A 216 -2.22 5.13 -30.34
C LEU A 216 -3.13 6.17 -29.72
N SER A 217 -4.41 5.80 -29.48
CA SER A 217 -5.35 6.68 -28.75
C SER A 217 -4.89 6.85 -27.30
N GLU A 218 -5.19 8.02 -26.69
CA GLU A 218 -4.85 8.29 -25.26
C GLU A 218 -5.41 7.22 -24.33
N PHE A 219 -6.61 6.70 -24.59
CA PHE A 219 -7.19 5.60 -23.81
C PHE A 219 -6.37 4.31 -23.90
N THR A 220 -5.85 3.99 -25.10
CA THR A 220 -4.98 2.82 -25.31
C THR A 220 -3.64 3.00 -24.61
N VAL A 221 -3.05 4.20 -24.68
CA VAL A 221 -1.82 4.55 -23.95
C VAL A 221 -2.04 4.39 -22.46
N MET A 222 -3.13 4.95 -21.92
CA MET A 222 -3.46 4.88 -20.51
C MET A 222 -3.63 3.44 -20.02
N ARG A 223 -4.41 2.62 -20.74
CA ARG A 223 -4.74 1.25 -20.34
C ARG A 223 -3.62 0.24 -20.56
N LYS A 224 -2.88 0.32 -21.68
CA LYS A 224 -1.90 -0.70 -22.09
C LYS A 224 -0.46 -0.36 -21.72
N ILE A 225 -0.13 0.91 -21.55
CA ILE A 225 1.24 1.37 -21.27
C ILE A 225 1.32 1.94 -19.85
N LEU A 226 0.54 2.99 -19.56
CA LEU A 226 0.65 3.70 -18.30
C LEU A 226 0.18 2.86 -17.11
N PHE A 227 -1.01 2.26 -17.18
CA PHE A 227 -1.60 1.54 -16.06
C PHE A 227 -0.70 0.39 -15.55
N PRO A 228 -0.18 -0.53 -16.39
CA PRO A 228 0.74 -1.57 -15.93
C PRO A 228 2.05 -1.03 -15.37
N ALA A 229 2.62 0.02 -15.98
CA ALA A 229 3.87 0.62 -15.56
C ALA A 229 3.73 1.38 -14.22
N VAL A 230 2.57 2.00 -13.96
CA VAL A 230 2.28 2.77 -12.73
C VAL A 230 1.77 1.89 -11.60
N LEU A 231 1.37 0.65 -11.89
CA LEU A 231 0.76 -0.25 -10.90
C LEU A 231 1.52 -0.35 -9.57
N PRO A 232 2.86 -0.45 -9.51
CA PRO A 232 3.59 -0.47 -8.24
C PRO A 232 3.39 0.81 -7.41
N HIS A 233 3.30 1.98 -8.06
CA HIS A 233 3.06 3.26 -7.39
C HIS A 233 1.61 3.36 -6.90
N ILE A 234 0.63 2.90 -7.71
CA ILE A 234 -0.77 2.80 -7.29
C ILE A 234 -0.89 1.95 -6.03
N LEU A 235 -0.25 0.77 -6.01
CA LEU A 235 -0.27 -0.13 -4.87
C LEU A 235 0.36 0.50 -3.62
N THR A 236 1.40 1.32 -3.77
CA THR A 236 1.98 2.10 -2.68
C THR A 236 0.99 3.14 -2.15
N GLY A 237 0.32 3.89 -3.04
CA GLY A 237 -0.72 4.85 -2.66
C GLY A 237 -1.89 4.19 -1.93
N VAL A 238 -2.38 3.07 -2.46
CA VAL A 238 -3.46 2.25 -1.88
C VAL A 238 -3.07 1.74 -0.48
N ARG A 239 -1.84 1.26 -0.30
CA ARG A 239 -1.33 0.80 1.01
C ARG A 239 -1.29 1.93 2.05
N LEU A 240 -0.77 3.10 1.69
CA LEU A 240 -0.75 4.26 2.58
C LEU A 240 -2.17 4.71 2.95
N SER A 241 -3.06 4.69 1.98
CA SER A 241 -4.45 5.12 2.16
C SER A 241 -5.25 4.20 3.08
N ILE A 242 -5.05 2.87 3.04
CA ILE A 242 -5.78 1.95 3.93
C ILE A 242 -5.37 2.17 5.40
N GLY A 243 -4.09 2.44 5.65
CA GLY A 243 -3.61 2.77 6.99
C GLY A 243 -4.23 4.05 7.53
N ILE A 244 -4.32 5.10 6.70
CA ILE A 244 -5.01 6.35 7.04
C ILE A 244 -6.50 6.11 7.25
N ALA A 245 -7.17 5.37 6.36
CA ALA A 245 -8.60 5.04 6.46
C ALA A 245 -8.93 4.38 7.80
N TRP A 246 -8.12 3.38 8.20
CA TRP A 246 -8.29 2.67 9.47
C TRP A 246 -8.06 3.54 10.69
N LEU A 247 -7.08 4.43 10.66
CA LEU A 247 -6.82 5.38 11.74
C LEU A 247 -7.94 6.40 11.87
N VAL A 248 -8.42 6.92 10.73
CA VAL A 248 -9.44 7.97 10.68
C VAL A 248 -10.80 7.47 11.15
N ILE A 249 -11.20 6.22 10.82
CA ILE A 249 -12.52 5.70 11.22
C ILE A 249 -12.65 5.60 12.74
N VAL A 250 -11.61 5.17 13.44
CA VAL A 250 -11.63 5.06 14.91
C VAL A 250 -11.93 6.42 15.53
N ALA A 251 -11.23 7.47 15.09
CA ALA A 251 -11.44 8.83 15.59
C ALA A 251 -12.83 9.39 15.21
N ALA A 252 -13.30 9.12 13.99
CA ALA A 252 -14.61 9.56 13.53
C ALA A 252 -15.74 8.91 14.34
N GLU A 253 -15.67 7.61 14.62
CA GLU A 253 -16.66 6.88 15.39
C GLU A 253 -16.72 7.30 16.86
N MET A 254 -15.59 7.67 17.45
CA MET A 254 -15.57 8.23 18.83
C MET A 254 -16.42 9.49 18.95
N LEU A 255 -16.50 10.29 17.88
CA LEU A 255 -17.24 11.56 17.86
C LEU A 255 -18.68 11.42 17.35
N THR A 256 -18.94 10.48 16.46
CA THR A 256 -20.27 10.34 15.84
C THR A 256 -21.20 9.41 16.61
N GLY A 257 -20.66 8.54 17.43
CA GLY A 257 -21.45 7.53 18.13
C GLY A 257 -21.90 6.36 17.25
N GLY A 258 -22.72 5.48 17.79
CA GLY A 258 -23.28 4.31 17.13
C GLY A 258 -22.40 3.06 17.25
N VAL A 259 -22.68 2.03 16.44
CA VAL A 259 -21.90 0.78 16.44
C VAL A 259 -20.59 0.98 15.72
N GLY A 260 -19.46 0.68 16.36
CA GLY A 260 -18.12 0.79 15.81
C GLY A 260 -17.05 0.73 16.90
N ILE A 261 -15.83 0.31 16.52
CA ILE A 261 -14.74 0.11 17.47
C ILE A 261 -14.33 1.42 18.16
N GLY A 262 -14.39 2.55 17.46
CA GLY A 262 -14.09 3.86 18.05
C GLY A 262 -15.11 4.28 19.08
N PHE A 263 -16.42 4.10 18.82
CA PHE A 263 -17.45 4.40 19.80
C PHE A 263 -17.42 3.43 20.98
N TRP A 264 -17.11 2.15 20.75
CA TRP A 264 -16.91 1.18 21.83
C TRP A 264 -15.79 1.63 22.79
N ILE A 265 -14.63 2.10 22.27
CA ILE A 265 -13.56 2.68 23.10
C ILE A 265 -14.07 3.87 23.91
N TRP A 266 -14.85 4.75 23.29
CA TRP A 266 -15.39 5.92 23.96
C TRP A 266 -16.31 5.54 25.13
N ASN A 267 -17.15 4.51 24.98
CA ASN A 267 -17.99 3.97 26.02
C ASN A 267 -17.16 3.37 27.17
N GLU A 268 -16.14 2.55 26.82
CA GLU A 268 -15.27 1.96 27.84
C GLU A 268 -14.47 3.02 28.61
N TRP A 269 -14.08 4.10 27.96
CA TRP A 269 -13.47 5.26 28.61
C TRP A 269 -14.43 5.93 29.61
N ASN A 270 -15.66 6.17 29.20
CA ASN A 270 -16.68 6.76 30.10
C ASN A 270 -17.05 5.84 31.29
N ASN A 271 -16.94 4.53 31.08
CA ASN A 271 -17.15 3.52 32.13
C ASN A 271 -15.89 3.27 32.97
N LEU A 272 -14.78 3.93 32.70
CA LEU A 272 -13.47 3.77 33.35
C LEU A 272 -12.89 2.34 33.26
N ASN A 273 -13.27 1.59 32.24
CA ASN A 273 -12.81 0.23 31.98
C ASN A 273 -11.50 0.27 31.14
N VAL A 274 -10.39 0.60 31.78
CA VAL A 274 -9.10 0.78 31.13
C VAL A 274 -8.59 -0.52 30.49
N GLU A 275 -8.89 -1.68 31.08
CA GLU A 275 -8.58 -3.01 30.53
C GLU A 275 -9.16 -3.16 29.13
N ASN A 276 -10.41 -2.80 28.95
CA ASN A 276 -11.13 -2.91 27.69
C ASN A 276 -10.57 -1.94 26.64
N ILE A 277 -10.15 -0.75 27.03
CA ILE A 277 -9.51 0.21 26.13
C ILE A 277 -8.19 -0.35 25.60
N ILE A 278 -7.38 -0.98 26.45
CA ILE A 278 -6.12 -1.60 26.01
C ILE A 278 -6.39 -2.77 25.05
N ILE A 279 -7.41 -3.59 25.32
CA ILE A 279 -7.84 -4.66 24.42
C ILE A 279 -8.23 -4.08 23.07
N ALA A 280 -8.99 -2.98 23.04
CA ALA A 280 -9.36 -2.32 21.78
C ALA A 280 -8.14 -1.80 21.01
N ILE A 281 -7.18 -1.17 21.69
CA ILE A 281 -5.93 -0.69 21.07
C ILE A 281 -5.18 -1.85 20.40
N LEU A 282 -5.03 -2.98 21.10
CA LEU A 282 -4.39 -4.16 20.56
C LEU A 282 -5.18 -4.74 19.36
N LEU A 283 -6.50 -4.80 19.46
CA LEU A 283 -7.37 -5.28 18.39
C LEU A 283 -7.30 -4.38 17.16
N ILE A 284 -7.32 -3.06 17.33
CA ILE A 284 -7.14 -2.08 16.25
C ILE A 284 -5.81 -2.30 15.56
N GLY A 285 -4.74 -2.51 16.33
CA GLY A 285 -3.41 -2.82 15.78
C GLY A 285 -3.40 -4.11 14.97
N VAL A 286 -4.02 -5.18 15.48
CA VAL A 286 -4.12 -6.48 14.78
C VAL A 286 -4.95 -6.34 13.49
N VAL A 287 -6.12 -5.71 13.55
CA VAL A 287 -6.98 -5.52 12.37
C VAL A 287 -6.28 -4.64 11.33
N GLY A 288 -5.64 -3.54 11.74
CA GLY A 288 -4.84 -2.70 10.84
C GLY A 288 -3.72 -3.47 10.15
N MET A 289 -2.99 -4.30 10.90
CA MET A 289 -1.96 -5.19 10.34
C MET A 289 -2.54 -6.20 9.34
N LEU A 290 -3.69 -6.79 9.64
CA LEU A 290 -4.37 -7.75 8.75
C LEU A 290 -4.84 -7.08 7.45
N LEU A 291 -5.39 -5.85 7.54
CA LEU A 291 -5.77 -5.06 6.37
C LEU A 291 -4.57 -4.77 5.48
N GLU A 292 -3.46 -4.33 6.06
CA GLU A 292 -2.22 -4.05 5.31
C GLU A 292 -1.65 -5.32 4.67
N GLN A 293 -1.57 -6.42 5.41
CA GLN A 293 -1.06 -7.70 4.91
C GLN A 293 -1.97 -8.29 3.82
N GLY A 294 -3.29 -8.21 4.00
CA GLY A 294 -4.27 -8.64 3.01
C GLY A 294 -4.11 -7.88 1.69
N LEU A 295 -3.98 -6.55 1.79
CA LEU A 295 -3.75 -5.72 0.62
C LEU A 295 -2.42 -6.04 -0.07
N MET A 296 -1.34 -6.24 0.72
CA MET A 296 -0.03 -6.63 0.17
C MET A 296 -0.06 -8.00 -0.50
N ALA A 297 -0.83 -8.96 0.03
CA ALA A 297 -1.00 -10.27 -0.57
C ALA A 297 -1.69 -10.16 -1.95
N ILE A 298 -2.74 -9.33 -2.04
CA ILE A 298 -3.41 -9.01 -3.31
C ILE A 298 -2.41 -8.31 -4.26
N ALA A 299 -1.69 -7.30 -3.78
CA ALA A 299 -0.72 -6.55 -4.56
C ALA A 299 0.39 -7.44 -5.16
N ARG A 300 0.92 -8.39 -4.39
CA ARG A 300 1.92 -9.36 -4.87
C ARG A 300 1.42 -10.21 -6.04
N ARG A 301 0.13 -10.53 -6.06
CA ARG A 301 -0.47 -11.33 -7.15
C ARG A 301 -0.51 -10.58 -8.48
N PHE A 302 -0.58 -9.24 -8.43
CA PHE A 302 -0.55 -8.38 -9.61
C PHE A 302 0.85 -7.86 -9.98
N SER A 303 1.81 -7.95 -9.06
CA SER A 303 3.21 -7.52 -9.28
C SER A 303 4.12 -8.63 -9.84
N TYR A 304 3.63 -9.84 -10.06
CA TYR A 304 4.37 -10.93 -10.68
C TYR A 304 4.40 -10.76 -12.21
N GLY A 305 5.22 -9.85 -12.69
CA GLY A 305 5.37 -9.55 -14.12
C GLY A 305 6.65 -8.78 -14.47
N ASN A 306 7.64 -8.75 -13.56
CA ASN A 306 8.97 -8.21 -13.88
C ASN A 306 10.05 -9.18 -13.40
#